data_beb5d2c73c05f928817ff638c479bee2
#
_entry.id   beb5d2c73c05f928817ff638c479bee2
#
_cell.length_a   1.000
_cell.length_b   1.000
_cell.length_c   1.000
_cell.angle_alpha   90.00
_cell.angle_beta   90.00
_cell.angle_gamma   90.00
#
_symmetry.space_group_name_H-M   'P 1'
#
loop_
_entity.id
_entity.type
_entity.pdbx_description
1 polymer ?
#
loop_
_entity_poly.entity_id
_entity_poly.type
_entity_poly.pdbx_seq_one_letter_code
_entity_poly.pdbx_strand_id
1 'polypeptide(L)'
;MKFSEKFKKNKGEAAVPETAQDSGKKKHKPDPKKLVGTISKKHIKNGSYSMAMAAVFIVIVVVINMIVGAIPSKYSQLDVSSSKLYTIGDETKKVLKALDKDVTIYQIAESGSEDDTISNLLSRYKDESKHIKVEVKDPVVNPKFASEYTTDDLASNSLIVVCGDRNKVINYKDMYSSSVDYNTWQQTTTGFDGEGQITSAIGYVTSEDLPIMYTLSGHGEKDLDSSFKEDIQKANIDVKELNLLTEGKVPDDADCLMIVSPTSDISEEEKTELLDYLEAGGKAMIFSDYTQDDLPNFDAVLENYGVKCAEGIVFEGDNQHYGMQMPYYLVPTVNSTDASSETASAGSYVLAPYAQGIQKTDDVRDTVTIDSILTTSDKAYSKANMQSSNIEKEDGDVDGPFDLGVAITEKLDDDKETQIVYYSTANLMESQINQMVSGGNEKLLLESLNWMTSTDDSNSVSIPSKSLESTSLTVTDYDAAFWKICTIGLIPGVFLVAGFLIWLKRRKA
;
A
#
# COMPACT_ATOMS: atom_id res chain seq x y z
N MET A 1 45.85 3.24 11.19
CA MET A 1 46.99 2.31 11.14
C MET A 1 47.22 1.97 9.69
N LYS A 2 48.41 2.35 9.17
CA LYS A 2 48.88 2.18 7.82
C LYS A 2 49.24 0.70 7.58
N PHE A 3 48.90 0.15 6.44
CA PHE A 3 49.72 -0.85 5.77
C PHE A 3 49.75 -0.54 4.28
N SER A 4 50.97 -0.13 3.86
CA SER A 4 51.42 0.15 2.51
C SER A 4 52.38 -0.95 2.12
N GLU A 5 52.51 -1.15 0.79
CA GLU A 5 53.65 -1.70 0.04
C GLU A 5 53.74 -3.23 -0.14
N LYS A 6 53.81 -3.68 -1.31
CA LYS A 6 54.85 -3.89 -2.33
C LYS A 6 54.57 -5.15 -3.12
N PHE A 7 54.50 -5.09 -4.40
CA PHE A 7 55.17 -6.13 -5.25
C PHE A 7 55.76 -5.49 -6.50
N LYS A 8 57.08 -5.62 -6.54
CA LYS A 8 57.99 -5.18 -7.59
C LYS A 8 57.99 -6.13 -8.79
N LYS A 9 58.21 -5.50 -9.97
CA LYS A 9 58.72 -6.02 -11.19
C LYS A 9 59.77 -7.14 -11.04
N ASN A 10 59.69 -8.14 -11.92
CA ASN A 10 60.85 -8.88 -12.36
C ASN A 10 60.91 -8.94 -13.90
N LYS A 11 61.96 -8.25 -14.45
CA LYS A 11 62.47 -8.46 -15.77
C LYS A 11 63.46 -9.64 -15.69
N GLY A 12 63.36 -10.57 -16.63
CA GLY A 12 64.35 -11.60 -16.87
C GLY A 12 64.73 -11.63 -18.36
N GLU A 13 65.88 -11.05 -18.66
CA GLU A 13 66.67 -11.26 -19.90
C GLU A 13 67.32 -12.64 -19.87
N ALA A 14 67.33 -13.33 -21.00
CA ALA A 14 68.34 -14.32 -21.35
C ALA A 14 68.26 -14.57 -22.86
N ALA A 15 69.16 -14.03 -23.63
CA ALA A 15 70.39 -14.62 -24.13
C ALA A 15 70.23 -15.39 -25.48
N VAL A 16 70.84 -14.80 -26.47
CA VAL A 16 71.11 -15.29 -27.85
C VAL A 16 72.20 -16.40 -27.80
N PRO A 17 72.23 -17.35 -28.73
CA PRO A 17 73.46 -17.71 -29.39
C PRO A 17 73.38 -17.59 -30.92
N GLU A 18 74.45 -17.01 -31.44
CA GLU A 18 74.90 -16.93 -32.84
C GLU A 18 75.32 -18.26 -33.40
N THR A 19 75.28 -18.24 -34.70
CA THR A 19 76.05 -18.94 -35.73
C THR A 19 75.41 -20.15 -36.42
N ALA A 20 75.15 -20.14 -37.72
CA ALA A 20 76.04 -20.38 -38.84
C ALA A 20 75.34 -20.34 -40.22
N GLN A 21 75.90 -19.57 -41.13
CA GLN A 21 76.18 -19.76 -42.58
C GLN A 21 75.11 -20.33 -43.53
N ASP A 22 74.60 -19.42 -44.35
CA ASP A 22 74.77 -19.37 -45.83
C ASP A 22 74.40 -20.60 -46.67
N SER A 23 73.32 -20.47 -47.42
CA SER A 23 73.20 -20.92 -48.80
C SER A 23 72.10 -20.19 -49.54
N GLY A 24 72.50 -19.43 -50.56
CA GLY A 24 71.65 -18.62 -51.40
C GLY A 24 70.54 -19.40 -52.11
N LYS A 25 69.30 -18.96 -51.94
CA LYS A 25 68.22 -19.23 -52.90
C LYS A 25 67.46 -17.95 -53.17
N LYS A 26 67.40 -17.56 -54.42
CA LYS A 26 66.79 -16.39 -55.02
C LYS A 26 65.32 -16.26 -54.52
N LYS A 27 65.01 -15.13 -53.97
CA LYS A 27 63.64 -14.72 -53.65
C LYS A 27 62.88 -14.52 -54.96
N HIS A 28 61.99 -15.45 -55.29
CA HIS A 28 60.93 -15.23 -56.27
C HIS A 28 59.85 -14.36 -55.63
N LYS A 29 59.64 -13.12 -56.13
CA LYS A 29 58.52 -12.29 -55.78
C LYS A 29 57.23 -12.96 -56.33
N PRO A 30 56.23 -13.26 -55.57
CA PRO A 30 54.99 -13.79 -56.12
C PRO A 30 54.29 -12.70 -56.94
N ASP A 31 53.92 -13.04 -58.16
CA ASP A 31 53.17 -12.23 -59.10
C ASP A 31 51.76 -11.97 -58.55
N PRO A 32 51.38 -10.72 -58.37
CA PRO A 32 50.03 -10.41 -57.74
C PRO A 32 48.82 -10.84 -58.60
N LYS A 33 49.05 -11.29 -59.84
CA LYS A 33 48.02 -11.75 -60.77
C LYS A 33 47.59 -13.21 -60.61
N LYS A 34 48.22 -14.03 -59.75
CA LYS A 34 47.83 -15.45 -59.55
C LYS A 34 47.10 -15.75 -58.25
N LEU A 35 46.68 -14.73 -57.49
CA LEU A 35 45.88 -14.90 -56.24
C LEU A 35 44.39 -14.81 -56.46
N VAL A 36 43.91 -14.60 -57.68
CA VAL A 36 42.46 -14.76 -57.97
C VAL A 36 42.29 -16.20 -58.45
N GLY A 37 42.29 -17.10 -57.48
CA GLY A 37 41.79 -18.46 -57.70
C GLY A 37 40.39 -18.40 -58.30
N THR A 38 40.18 -19.12 -59.41
CA THR A 38 38.88 -19.21 -60.08
C THR A 38 37.88 -19.73 -59.13
N ILE A 39 37.14 -18.81 -58.47
CA ILE A 39 36.02 -19.15 -57.63
C ILE A 39 34.97 -19.75 -58.55
N SER A 40 34.83 -21.07 -58.46
CA SER A 40 33.86 -21.81 -59.27
C SER A 40 32.47 -21.20 -59.04
N LYS A 41 31.72 -20.91 -60.13
CA LYS A 41 30.36 -20.40 -60.10
C LYS A 41 29.44 -21.19 -59.11
N LYS A 42 29.78 -22.43 -58.85
CA LYS A 42 29.09 -23.31 -57.88
C LYS A 42 29.37 -22.95 -56.43
N HIS A 43 30.59 -22.45 -56.09
CA HIS A 43 30.91 -21.95 -54.74
C HIS A 43 30.31 -20.58 -54.46
N ILE A 44 30.26 -19.68 -55.47
CA ILE A 44 29.58 -18.38 -55.35
C ILE A 44 28.07 -18.58 -55.13
N LYS A 45 27.43 -19.51 -55.86
CA LYS A 45 26.00 -19.81 -55.73
C LYS A 45 25.68 -20.43 -54.36
N ASN A 46 26.49 -21.30 -53.80
CA ASN A 46 26.29 -21.88 -52.49
C ASN A 46 26.61 -20.86 -51.36
N GLY A 47 27.63 -20.01 -51.54
CA GLY A 47 27.93 -18.94 -50.57
C GLY A 47 26.85 -17.86 -50.52
N SER A 48 26.31 -17.44 -51.69
CA SER A 48 25.20 -16.46 -51.72
C SER A 48 23.92 -17.02 -51.13
N TYR A 49 23.64 -18.33 -51.35
CA TYR A 49 22.48 -18.98 -50.69
C TYR A 49 22.62 -19.06 -49.16
N SER A 50 23.83 -19.40 -48.68
CA SER A 50 24.14 -19.41 -47.26
C SER A 50 24.02 -17.99 -46.62
N MET A 51 24.49 -16.95 -47.32
CA MET A 51 24.40 -15.57 -46.88
C MET A 51 22.93 -15.09 -46.89
N ALA A 52 22.16 -15.46 -47.92
CA ALA A 52 20.73 -15.16 -47.97
C ALA A 52 19.94 -15.84 -46.82
N MET A 53 20.25 -17.12 -46.54
CA MET A 53 19.68 -17.83 -45.40
C MET A 53 20.02 -17.21 -44.06
N ALA A 54 21.27 -16.78 -43.87
CA ALA A 54 21.69 -16.07 -42.66
C ALA A 54 20.98 -14.73 -42.51
N ALA A 55 20.82 -13.97 -43.60
CA ALA A 55 20.07 -12.71 -43.59
C ALA A 55 18.58 -12.93 -43.23
N VAL A 56 17.94 -13.95 -43.80
CA VAL A 56 16.56 -14.33 -43.46
C VAL A 56 16.45 -14.75 -42.01
N PHE A 57 17.40 -15.52 -41.49
CA PHE A 57 17.42 -15.89 -40.08
C PHE A 57 17.54 -14.69 -39.15
N ILE A 58 18.41 -13.73 -39.46
CA ILE A 58 18.54 -12.48 -38.71
C ILE A 58 17.23 -11.69 -38.74
N VAL A 59 16.58 -11.57 -39.91
CA VAL A 59 15.28 -10.91 -40.02
C VAL A 59 14.22 -11.62 -39.15
N ILE A 60 14.18 -12.95 -39.19
CA ILE A 60 13.24 -13.71 -38.33
C ILE A 60 13.51 -13.43 -36.85
N VAL A 61 14.76 -13.43 -36.40
CA VAL A 61 15.14 -13.13 -35.02
C VAL A 61 14.71 -11.71 -34.64
N VAL A 62 14.94 -10.72 -35.52
CA VAL A 62 14.47 -9.34 -35.28
C VAL A 62 12.97 -9.26 -35.21
N VAL A 63 12.24 -9.90 -36.12
CA VAL A 63 10.76 -9.94 -36.09
C VAL A 63 10.24 -10.62 -34.83
N ILE A 64 10.85 -11.75 -34.42
CA ILE A 64 10.48 -12.42 -33.17
C ILE A 64 10.71 -11.48 -31.97
N ASN A 65 11.85 -10.81 -31.89
CA ASN A 65 12.13 -9.84 -30.83
C ASN A 65 11.12 -8.69 -30.83
N MET A 66 10.74 -8.17 -32.01
CA MET A 66 9.70 -7.13 -32.12
C MET A 66 8.34 -7.64 -31.66
N ILE A 67 7.96 -8.87 -32.00
CA ILE A 67 6.69 -9.49 -31.56
C ILE A 67 6.71 -9.68 -30.04
N VAL A 68 7.82 -10.23 -29.48
CA VAL A 68 7.97 -10.42 -28.04
C VAL A 68 7.93 -9.08 -27.30
N GLY A 69 8.57 -8.05 -27.83
CA GLY A 69 8.53 -6.70 -27.25
C GLY A 69 7.17 -5.98 -27.38
N ALA A 70 6.31 -6.44 -28.28
CA ALA A 70 4.95 -5.91 -28.45
C ALA A 70 3.90 -6.65 -27.59
N ILE A 71 4.26 -7.77 -26.96
CA ILE A 71 3.38 -8.50 -26.06
C ILE A 71 3.23 -7.68 -24.78
N PRO A 72 1.99 -7.32 -24.33
CA PRO A 72 1.77 -6.64 -23.07
C PRO A 72 2.44 -7.35 -21.90
N SER A 73 2.98 -6.58 -20.95
CA SER A 73 3.75 -7.10 -19.82
C SER A 73 2.96 -8.12 -18.98
N LYS A 74 1.64 -7.99 -18.94
CA LYS A 74 0.72 -8.93 -18.27
C LYS A 74 0.76 -10.36 -18.81
N TYR A 75 1.22 -10.57 -20.05
CA TYR A 75 1.35 -11.91 -20.67
C TYR A 75 2.81 -12.38 -20.80
N SER A 76 3.76 -11.44 -20.82
CA SER A 76 5.18 -11.74 -21.03
C SER A 76 5.99 -11.79 -19.72
N GLN A 77 5.46 -11.20 -18.63
CA GLN A 77 6.15 -11.13 -17.35
C GLN A 77 5.27 -11.73 -16.25
N LEU A 78 5.74 -12.80 -15.64
CA LEU A 78 5.10 -13.39 -14.47
C LEU A 78 5.66 -12.73 -13.21
N ASP A 79 4.78 -12.18 -12.38
CA ASP A 79 5.15 -11.69 -11.07
C ASP A 79 5.44 -12.87 -10.15
N VAL A 80 6.72 -13.08 -9.87
CA VAL A 80 7.23 -14.14 -8.99
C VAL A 80 7.56 -13.63 -7.59
N SER A 81 7.30 -12.35 -7.31
CA SER A 81 7.48 -11.79 -5.97
C SER A 81 6.48 -12.42 -5.00
N SER A 82 6.91 -12.71 -3.77
CA SER A 82 6.03 -13.27 -2.72
C SER A 82 4.85 -12.36 -2.43
N SER A 83 5.05 -11.06 -2.50
CA SER A 83 4.05 -10.01 -2.21
C SER A 83 3.34 -9.48 -3.44
N LYS A 84 3.53 -10.09 -4.63
CA LYS A 84 2.91 -9.66 -5.90
C LYS A 84 3.09 -8.18 -6.19
N LEU A 85 4.33 -7.67 -6.04
CA LEU A 85 4.66 -6.24 -6.11
C LEU A 85 4.25 -5.58 -7.43
N TYR A 86 4.29 -6.33 -8.53
CA TYR A 86 3.98 -5.86 -9.88
C TYR A 86 2.57 -6.22 -10.34
N THR A 87 1.76 -6.85 -9.50
CA THR A 87 0.38 -7.22 -9.82
C THR A 87 -0.54 -6.13 -9.28
N ILE A 88 -1.38 -5.55 -10.13
CA ILE A 88 -2.41 -4.61 -9.71
C ILE A 88 -3.66 -5.34 -9.25
N GLY A 89 -4.25 -4.85 -8.16
CA GLY A 89 -5.46 -5.39 -7.53
C GLY A 89 -6.72 -5.16 -8.36
N ASP A 90 -7.81 -5.75 -7.92
CA ASP A 90 -9.07 -5.64 -8.65
C ASP A 90 -9.71 -4.26 -8.49
N GLU A 91 -9.48 -3.58 -7.37
CA GLU A 91 -9.93 -2.20 -7.16
C GLU A 91 -9.24 -1.23 -8.13
N THR A 92 -7.91 -1.28 -8.25
CA THR A 92 -7.17 -0.52 -9.27
C THR A 92 -7.71 -0.78 -10.67
N LYS A 93 -8.02 -2.05 -11.00
CA LYS A 93 -8.57 -2.39 -12.32
C LYS A 93 -9.97 -1.81 -12.53
N LYS A 94 -10.80 -1.71 -11.49
CA LYS A 94 -12.10 -1.04 -11.58
C LYS A 94 -11.92 0.44 -11.92
N VAL A 95 -11.07 1.16 -11.18
CA VAL A 95 -10.73 2.57 -11.46
C VAL A 95 -10.23 2.75 -12.88
N LEU A 96 -9.25 1.95 -13.32
CA LEU A 96 -8.67 2.06 -14.66
C LEU A 96 -9.66 1.74 -15.80
N LYS A 97 -10.64 0.86 -15.55
CA LYS A 97 -11.71 0.56 -16.53
C LYS A 97 -12.77 1.65 -16.61
N ALA A 98 -13.07 2.31 -15.50
CA ALA A 98 -13.99 3.43 -15.43
C ALA A 98 -13.39 4.73 -15.99
N LEU A 99 -12.05 4.79 -16.15
CA LEU A 99 -11.33 5.97 -16.58
C LEU A 99 -11.70 6.37 -18.01
N ASP A 100 -12.23 7.58 -18.17
CA ASP A 100 -12.63 8.20 -19.43
C ASP A 100 -11.76 9.41 -19.83
N LYS A 101 -10.95 9.93 -18.90
CA LYS A 101 -10.02 11.05 -19.08
C LYS A 101 -8.59 10.54 -19.29
N ASP A 102 -7.83 11.23 -20.13
CA ASP A 102 -6.42 10.87 -20.38
C ASP A 102 -5.52 11.38 -19.24
N VAL A 103 -4.79 10.45 -18.63
CA VAL A 103 -3.86 10.70 -17.51
C VAL A 103 -2.43 10.41 -17.96
N THR A 104 -1.53 11.34 -17.70
CA THR A 104 -0.09 11.16 -17.95
C THR A 104 0.64 11.06 -16.60
N ILE A 105 1.42 10.01 -16.44
CA ILE A 105 2.27 9.78 -15.26
C ILE A 105 3.71 10.01 -15.67
N TYR A 106 4.36 10.99 -15.06
CA TYR A 106 5.77 11.28 -15.27
C TYR A 106 6.59 10.67 -14.13
N GLN A 107 7.55 9.80 -14.45
CA GLN A 107 8.55 9.32 -13.50
C GLN A 107 9.78 10.22 -13.62
N ILE A 108 10.18 10.87 -12.53
CA ILE A 108 11.32 11.78 -12.48
C ILE A 108 12.57 10.98 -12.14
N ALA A 109 13.35 10.63 -13.16
CA ALA A 109 14.57 9.84 -12.97
C ALA A 109 15.61 10.19 -14.04
N GLU A 110 16.90 10.13 -13.67
CA GLU A 110 17.99 10.17 -14.66
C GLU A 110 17.92 8.91 -15.54
N SER A 111 18.21 9.08 -16.82
CA SER A 111 18.14 7.97 -17.79
C SER A 111 19.04 6.79 -17.37
N GLY A 112 18.41 5.63 -17.14
CA GLY A 112 19.07 4.39 -16.69
C GLY A 112 19.23 4.26 -15.18
N SER A 113 18.59 5.16 -14.39
CA SER A 113 18.51 5.13 -12.93
C SER A 113 17.05 5.01 -12.45
N GLU A 114 16.16 4.59 -13.35
CA GLU A 114 14.75 4.33 -13.03
C GLU A 114 14.65 3.15 -12.05
N ASP A 115 13.79 3.29 -11.04
CA ASP A 115 13.46 2.20 -10.14
C ASP A 115 12.67 1.12 -10.88
N ASP A 116 13.19 -0.10 -10.88
CA ASP A 116 12.59 -1.23 -11.61
C ASP A 116 11.21 -1.60 -11.06
N THR A 117 10.97 -1.45 -9.75
CA THR A 117 9.70 -1.79 -9.12
C THR A 117 8.61 -0.85 -9.60
N ILE A 118 8.89 0.46 -9.54
CA ILE A 118 7.97 1.51 -9.99
C ILE A 118 7.73 1.40 -11.49
N SER A 119 8.78 1.27 -12.29
CA SER A 119 8.69 1.18 -13.76
C SER A 119 7.87 -0.03 -14.22
N ASN A 120 8.04 -1.18 -13.58
CA ASN A 120 7.25 -2.37 -13.85
C ASN A 120 5.78 -2.19 -13.45
N LEU A 121 5.52 -1.58 -12.29
CA LEU A 121 4.15 -1.27 -11.86
C LEU A 121 3.47 -0.31 -12.83
N LEU A 122 4.11 0.80 -13.21
CA LEU A 122 3.60 1.76 -14.19
C LEU A 122 3.31 1.11 -15.56
N SER A 123 4.14 0.15 -15.98
CA SER A 123 3.88 -0.63 -17.20
C SER A 123 2.55 -1.39 -17.13
N ARG A 124 2.19 -1.93 -15.94
CA ARG A 124 0.89 -2.61 -15.73
C ARG A 124 -0.29 -1.66 -15.86
N TYR A 125 -0.18 -0.45 -15.28
CA TYR A 125 -1.20 0.59 -15.44
C TYR A 125 -1.44 0.95 -16.89
N LYS A 126 -0.36 1.16 -17.65
CA LYS A 126 -0.41 1.44 -19.08
C LYS A 126 -1.03 0.30 -19.90
N ASP A 127 -0.75 -0.96 -19.52
CA ASP A 127 -1.31 -2.14 -20.20
C ASP A 127 -2.79 -2.36 -19.88
N GLU A 128 -3.28 -1.87 -18.74
CA GLU A 128 -4.66 -2.08 -18.31
C GLU A 128 -5.61 -1.01 -18.84
N SER A 129 -5.15 0.24 -19.04
CA SER A 129 -5.96 1.33 -19.57
C SER A 129 -5.28 2.08 -20.71
N LYS A 130 -6.01 2.27 -21.81
CA LYS A 130 -5.58 3.09 -22.96
C LYS A 130 -5.46 4.58 -22.62
N HIS A 131 -6.09 5.03 -21.54
CA HIS A 131 -6.07 6.41 -21.08
C HIS A 131 -4.84 6.72 -20.21
N ILE A 132 -4.04 5.72 -19.85
CA ILE A 132 -2.81 5.91 -19.08
C ILE A 132 -1.60 6.03 -20.02
N LYS A 133 -0.88 7.13 -19.90
CA LYS A 133 0.39 7.38 -20.55
C LYS A 133 1.49 7.51 -19.50
N VAL A 134 2.62 6.83 -19.72
CA VAL A 134 3.77 6.88 -18.82
C VAL A 134 4.97 7.43 -19.56
N GLU A 135 5.63 8.44 -18.98
CA GLU A 135 6.84 9.06 -19.52
C GLU A 135 7.89 9.22 -18.42
N VAL A 136 9.17 8.94 -18.75
CA VAL A 136 10.30 9.27 -17.87
C VAL A 136 10.78 10.69 -18.22
N LYS A 137 11.02 11.50 -17.21
CA LYS A 137 11.57 12.85 -17.33
C LYS A 137 12.90 12.91 -16.57
N ASP A 138 13.97 13.05 -17.34
CA ASP A 138 15.31 13.20 -16.81
C ASP A 138 15.48 14.64 -16.26
N PRO A 139 15.72 14.82 -14.94
CA PRO A 139 15.87 16.13 -14.34
C PRO A 139 17.15 16.84 -14.76
N VAL A 140 18.15 16.13 -15.23
CA VAL A 140 19.39 16.74 -15.77
C VAL A 140 19.12 17.36 -17.14
N VAL A 141 18.30 16.70 -17.97
CA VAL A 141 17.90 17.21 -19.29
C VAL A 141 16.80 18.24 -19.19
N ASN A 142 15.87 18.08 -18.25
CA ASN A 142 14.69 18.93 -18.06
C ASN A 142 14.62 19.51 -16.64
N PRO A 143 15.57 20.38 -16.21
CA PRO A 143 15.68 20.79 -14.81
C PRO A 143 14.51 21.63 -14.29
N LYS A 144 13.71 22.21 -15.17
CA LYS A 144 12.55 23.02 -14.79
C LYS A 144 11.22 22.25 -14.85
N PHE A 145 11.22 21.02 -15.34
CA PHE A 145 9.97 20.28 -15.56
C PHE A 145 9.18 20.09 -14.26
N ALA A 146 9.82 19.63 -13.20
CA ALA A 146 9.14 19.39 -11.93
C ALA A 146 8.59 20.67 -11.30
N SER A 147 9.28 21.80 -11.46
CA SER A 147 8.86 23.10 -10.90
C SER A 147 7.61 23.70 -11.57
N GLU A 148 7.11 23.09 -12.64
CA GLU A 148 5.81 23.45 -13.24
C GLU A 148 4.64 22.87 -12.42
N TYR A 149 4.90 21.86 -11.57
CA TYR A 149 3.89 21.11 -10.82
C TYR A 149 4.02 21.23 -9.30
N THR A 150 5.21 21.51 -8.79
CA THR A 150 5.47 21.66 -7.34
C THR A 150 6.61 22.60 -7.07
N THR A 151 6.59 23.21 -5.87
CA THR A 151 7.72 24.00 -5.31
C THR A 151 8.69 23.13 -4.50
N ASP A 152 8.34 21.88 -4.21
CA ASP A 152 9.13 20.96 -3.42
C ASP A 152 10.23 20.29 -4.24
N ASP A 153 11.37 20.05 -3.59
CA ASP A 153 12.44 19.27 -4.20
C ASP A 153 12.06 17.78 -4.26
N LEU A 154 11.90 17.26 -5.48
CA LEU A 154 11.53 15.87 -5.70
C LEU A 154 12.75 14.94 -5.65
N ALA A 155 12.65 13.89 -4.86
CA ALA A 155 13.61 12.79 -4.91
C ALA A 155 13.55 12.07 -6.26
N SER A 156 14.68 11.46 -6.66
CA SER A 156 14.70 10.60 -7.86
C SER A 156 13.66 9.48 -7.74
N ASN A 157 12.99 9.15 -8.84
CA ASN A 157 11.87 8.21 -8.94
C ASN A 157 10.55 8.66 -8.29
N SER A 158 10.41 9.92 -7.87
CA SER A 158 9.11 10.51 -7.58
C SER A 158 8.24 10.57 -8.85
N LEU A 159 6.92 10.57 -8.68
CA LEU A 159 5.96 10.59 -9.77
C LEU A 159 5.17 11.88 -9.78
N ILE A 160 4.79 12.35 -10.97
CA ILE A 160 3.83 13.43 -11.18
C ILE A 160 2.71 12.89 -12.05
N VAL A 161 1.50 12.83 -11.51
CA VAL A 161 0.29 12.38 -12.21
C VAL A 161 -0.48 13.60 -12.67
N VAL A 162 -0.85 13.66 -13.95
CA VAL A 162 -1.46 14.85 -14.57
C VAL A 162 -2.68 14.47 -15.40
N CYS A 163 -3.77 15.21 -15.22
CA CYS A 163 -4.97 15.16 -16.06
C CYS A 163 -5.49 16.57 -16.29
N GLY A 164 -5.39 17.07 -17.54
CA GLY A 164 -5.73 18.47 -17.85
C GLY A 164 -4.89 19.45 -17.04
N ASP A 165 -5.54 20.32 -16.27
CA ASP A 165 -4.90 21.33 -15.42
C ASP A 165 -4.61 20.82 -13.99
N ARG A 166 -5.07 19.62 -13.66
CA ARG A 166 -4.88 19.04 -12.31
C ARG A 166 -3.66 18.12 -12.29
N ASN A 167 -2.92 18.18 -11.17
CA ASN A 167 -1.79 17.31 -10.95
C ASN A 167 -1.73 16.85 -9.48
N LYS A 168 -1.09 15.69 -9.26
CA LYS A 168 -0.74 15.17 -7.94
C LYS A 168 0.69 14.67 -8.00
N VAL A 169 1.48 15.11 -7.03
CA VAL A 169 2.87 14.67 -6.86
C VAL A 169 2.87 13.52 -5.85
N ILE A 170 3.64 12.47 -6.16
CA ILE A 170 3.90 11.34 -5.28
C ILE A 170 5.40 11.31 -5.04
N ASN A 171 5.86 11.59 -3.83
CA ASN A 171 7.27 11.49 -3.52
C ASN A 171 7.70 10.02 -3.47
N TYR A 172 8.96 9.75 -3.83
CA TYR A 172 9.51 8.40 -3.80
C TYR A 172 9.39 7.74 -2.41
N LYS A 173 9.64 8.51 -1.35
CA LYS A 173 9.53 8.02 0.03
C LYS A 173 8.11 7.59 0.41
N ASP A 174 7.07 8.24 -0.13
CA ASP A 174 5.67 7.99 0.21
C ASP A 174 5.15 6.67 -0.43
N MET A 175 5.92 6.13 -1.40
CA MET A 175 5.66 4.80 -1.97
C MET A 175 6.24 3.65 -1.15
N TYR A 176 6.97 3.93 -0.06
CA TYR A 176 7.61 2.91 0.77
C TYR A 176 7.32 3.14 2.25
N SER A 177 6.75 2.14 2.90
CA SER A 177 6.60 2.12 4.36
C SER A 177 7.88 1.63 5.01
N SER A 178 8.25 2.20 6.14
CA SER A 178 9.43 1.79 6.90
C SER A 178 9.11 1.70 8.39
N SER A 179 9.72 0.74 9.06
CA SER A 179 9.69 0.62 10.52
C SER A 179 11.08 0.77 11.11
N VAL A 180 11.13 1.22 12.37
CA VAL A 180 12.37 1.32 13.14
C VAL A 180 12.46 0.10 14.05
N ASP A 181 13.52 -0.69 13.90
CA ASP A 181 13.84 -1.75 14.87
C ASP A 181 14.39 -1.09 16.15
N TYR A 182 13.59 -1.08 17.19
CA TYR A 182 13.95 -0.44 18.48
C TYR A 182 15.15 -1.13 19.18
N ASN A 183 15.54 -2.34 18.77
CA ASN A 183 16.73 -3.00 19.34
C ASN A 183 18.01 -2.52 18.66
N THR A 184 17.96 -2.21 17.39
CA THR A 184 19.12 -1.83 16.57
C THR A 184 19.11 -0.37 16.15
N TRP A 185 17.98 0.34 16.33
CA TRP A 185 17.71 1.70 15.81
C TRP A 185 17.91 1.83 14.31
N GLN A 186 17.76 0.73 13.59
CA GLN A 186 17.83 0.73 12.13
C GLN A 186 16.43 0.87 11.52
N GLN A 187 16.30 1.79 10.58
CA GLN A 187 15.11 1.91 9.77
C GLN A 187 15.16 0.84 8.66
N THR A 188 14.11 0.04 8.58
CA THR A 188 13.96 -1.02 7.57
C THR A 188 12.70 -0.75 6.77
N THR A 189 12.79 -0.84 5.44
CA THR A 189 11.62 -0.74 4.57
C THR A 189 10.79 -2.01 4.72
N THR A 190 9.54 -1.85 5.14
CA THR A 190 8.64 -2.96 5.46
C THR A 190 7.51 -3.15 4.46
N GLY A 191 7.18 -2.10 3.68
CA GLY A 191 6.09 -2.14 2.72
C GLY A 191 6.35 -1.34 1.45
N PHE A 192 5.59 -1.66 0.40
CA PHE A 192 5.53 -0.90 -0.86
C PHE A 192 4.08 -0.54 -1.17
N ASP A 193 3.79 0.74 -1.18
CA ASP A 193 2.47 1.35 -1.39
C ASP A 193 2.32 2.03 -2.75
N GLY A 194 3.17 1.69 -3.70
CA GLY A 194 3.15 2.34 -5.03
C GLY A 194 1.82 2.20 -5.76
N GLU A 195 1.10 1.08 -5.57
CA GLU A 195 -0.21 0.88 -6.16
C GLU A 195 -1.26 1.82 -5.55
N GLY A 196 -1.32 1.91 -4.22
CA GLY A 196 -2.25 2.79 -3.51
C GLY A 196 -2.04 4.25 -3.89
N GLN A 197 -0.79 4.72 -3.83
CA GLN A 197 -0.42 6.10 -4.17
C GLN A 197 -0.77 6.47 -5.62
N ILE A 198 -0.45 5.61 -6.59
CA ILE A 198 -0.71 5.89 -8.01
C ILE A 198 -2.21 5.88 -8.30
N THR A 199 -2.95 4.89 -7.78
CA THR A 199 -4.41 4.79 -8.02
C THR A 199 -5.15 5.97 -7.38
N SER A 200 -4.79 6.33 -6.14
CA SER A 200 -5.29 7.53 -5.46
C SER A 200 -5.02 8.80 -6.27
N ALA A 201 -3.78 8.98 -6.75
CA ALA A 201 -3.43 10.15 -7.55
C ALA A 201 -4.22 10.22 -8.87
N ILE A 202 -4.49 9.07 -9.51
CA ILE A 202 -5.35 9.02 -10.70
C ILE A 202 -6.77 9.47 -10.32
N GLY A 203 -7.34 8.94 -9.23
CA GLY A 203 -8.65 9.36 -8.72
C GLY A 203 -8.70 10.86 -8.45
N TYR A 204 -7.68 11.40 -7.76
CA TYR A 204 -7.57 12.83 -7.48
C TYR A 204 -7.60 13.71 -8.73
N VAL A 205 -6.76 13.41 -9.72
CA VAL A 205 -6.65 14.28 -10.92
C VAL A 205 -7.84 14.15 -11.86
N THR A 206 -8.62 13.08 -11.78
CA THR A 206 -9.78 12.83 -12.64
C THR A 206 -11.11 13.19 -12.00
N SER A 207 -11.19 13.27 -10.66
CA SER A 207 -12.39 13.72 -9.94
C SER A 207 -12.60 15.22 -10.12
N GLU A 208 -13.86 15.66 -10.23
CA GLU A 208 -14.21 17.08 -10.31
C GLU A 208 -14.48 17.65 -8.93
N ASP A 209 -15.11 16.86 -8.07
CA ASP A 209 -15.44 17.20 -6.70
C ASP A 209 -14.79 16.18 -5.75
N LEU A 210 -14.05 16.67 -4.77
CA LEU A 210 -13.45 15.87 -3.70
C LEU A 210 -14.24 16.12 -2.42
N PRO A 211 -14.51 15.06 -1.63
CA PRO A 211 -15.13 15.23 -0.33
C PRO A 211 -14.29 16.13 0.59
N ILE A 212 -14.95 17.00 1.32
CA ILE A 212 -14.34 17.89 2.30
C ILE A 212 -14.75 17.45 3.71
N MET A 213 -13.75 17.09 4.50
CA MET A 213 -13.93 16.75 5.90
C MET A 213 -13.40 17.89 6.78
N TYR A 214 -14.25 18.34 7.71
CA TYR A 214 -13.85 19.32 8.71
C TYR A 214 -13.55 18.66 10.04
N THR A 215 -12.34 18.90 10.58
CA THR A 215 -11.96 18.49 11.93
C THR A 215 -12.32 19.58 12.93
N LEU A 216 -13.12 19.25 13.95
CA LEU A 216 -13.49 20.18 15.00
C LEU A 216 -12.27 20.53 15.85
N SER A 217 -12.19 21.81 16.27
CA SER A 217 -11.13 22.35 17.13
C SER A 217 -11.68 23.39 18.09
N GLY A 218 -10.99 23.59 19.22
CA GLY A 218 -11.34 24.60 20.23
C GLY A 218 -11.63 24.03 21.61
N HIS A 219 -11.79 22.71 21.75
CA HIS A 219 -12.17 22.03 23.00
C HIS A 219 -11.12 21.02 23.46
N GLY A 220 -9.85 21.19 22.99
CA GLY A 220 -8.75 20.31 23.35
C GLY A 220 -8.79 18.95 22.66
N GLU A 221 -9.37 18.93 21.48
CA GLU A 221 -9.41 17.74 20.60
C GLU A 221 -7.99 17.25 20.32
N LYS A 222 -7.85 15.95 20.15
CA LYS A 222 -6.60 15.33 19.71
C LYS A 222 -6.35 15.63 18.24
N ASP A 223 -5.09 15.91 17.89
CA ASP A 223 -4.64 15.92 16.51
C ASP A 223 -4.79 14.51 15.88
N LEU A 224 -5.10 14.47 14.60
CA LEU A 224 -5.05 13.22 13.84
C LEU A 224 -3.64 12.65 13.85
N ASP A 225 -3.51 11.35 14.10
CA ASP A 225 -2.23 10.67 13.90
C ASP A 225 -1.74 10.88 12.46
N SER A 226 -0.44 11.09 12.30
CA SER A 226 0.14 11.48 10.99
C SER A 226 -0.11 10.43 9.92
N SER A 227 -0.06 9.12 10.25
CA SER A 227 -0.31 8.07 9.27
C SER A 227 -1.78 8.05 8.86
N PHE A 228 -2.70 8.16 9.81
CA PHE A 228 -4.13 8.20 9.49
C PHE A 228 -4.51 9.43 8.66
N LYS A 229 -3.90 10.59 8.94
CA LYS A 229 -4.05 11.78 8.10
C LYS A 229 -3.56 11.57 6.67
N GLU A 230 -2.40 10.91 6.49
CA GLU A 230 -1.89 10.55 5.17
C GLU A 230 -2.85 9.61 4.44
N ASP A 231 -3.48 8.67 5.15
CA ASP A 231 -4.44 7.73 4.56
C ASP A 231 -5.74 8.40 4.14
N ILE A 232 -6.25 9.34 4.92
CA ILE A 232 -7.38 10.20 4.54
C ILE A 232 -7.05 10.99 3.27
N GLN A 233 -5.85 11.56 3.17
CA GLN A 233 -5.39 12.25 1.97
C GLN A 233 -5.21 11.32 0.77
N LYS A 234 -4.82 10.06 0.98
CA LYS A 234 -4.80 9.03 -0.05
C LYS A 234 -6.22 8.64 -0.50
N ALA A 235 -7.19 8.65 0.40
CA ALA A 235 -8.60 8.50 0.06
C ALA A 235 -9.17 9.70 -0.70
N ASN A 236 -8.34 10.72 -1.00
CA ASN A 236 -8.71 11.93 -1.72
C ASN A 236 -9.78 12.78 -1.02
N ILE A 237 -9.76 12.78 0.31
CA ILE A 237 -10.60 13.63 1.14
C ILE A 237 -9.76 14.85 1.54
N ASP A 238 -10.29 16.04 1.29
CA ASP A 238 -9.67 17.30 1.74
C ASP A 238 -9.99 17.53 3.21
N VAL A 239 -8.96 17.77 4.03
CA VAL A 239 -9.10 17.95 5.49
C VAL A 239 -8.90 19.40 5.84
N LYS A 240 -9.93 20.03 6.41
CA LYS A 240 -9.93 21.42 6.89
C LYS A 240 -10.21 21.45 8.40
N GLU A 241 -9.68 22.45 9.09
CA GLU A 241 -9.99 22.69 10.50
C GLU A 241 -11.23 23.57 10.61
N LEU A 242 -12.09 23.29 11.60
CA LEU A 242 -13.29 24.04 11.91
C LEU A 242 -13.29 24.41 13.40
N ASN A 243 -13.39 25.69 13.71
CA ASN A 243 -13.64 26.17 15.05
C ASN A 243 -15.03 26.83 15.08
N LEU A 244 -16.02 26.13 15.66
CA LEU A 244 -17.41 26.59 15.69
C LEU A 244 -17.60 27.88 16.47
N LEU A 245 -16.80 28.14 17.51
CA LEU A 245 -16.85 29.41 18.25
C LEU A 245 -16.54 30.62 17.38
N THR A 246 -15.69 30.46 16.37
CA THR A 246 -15.29 31.56 15.47
C THR A 246 -16.11 31.62 14.20
N GLU A 247 -16.47 30.47 13.63
CA GLU A 247 -17.21 30.38 12.36
C GLU A 247 -18.73 30.48 12.57
N GLY A 248 -19.24 30.09 13.76
CA GLY A 248 -20.63 30.19 14.16
C GLY A 248 -21.57 29.20 13.46
N LYS A 249 -21.11 28.41 12.48
CA LYS A 249 -21.87 27.32 11.82
C LYS A 249 -20.92 26.34 11.14
N VAL A 250 -21.45 25.15 10.87
CA VAL A 250 -20.77 24.19 9.97
C VAL A 250 -20.81 24.73 8.53
N PRO A 251 -19.69 24.75 7.80
CA PRO A 251 -19.67 25.19 6.40
C PRO A 251 -20.57 24.37 5.49
N ASP A 252 -21.20 25.02 4.51
CA ASP A 252 -22.15 24.37 3.60
C ASP A 252 -21.47 23.38 2.63
N ASP A 253 -20.13 23.43 2.51
CA ASP A 253 -19.30 22.52 1.74
C ASP A 253 -18.73 21.35 2.56
N ALA A 254 -19.22 21.14 3.79
CA ALA A 254 -18.79 20.02 4.62
C ALA A 254 -19.53 18.74 4.21
N ASP A 255 -18.78 17.78 3.66
CA ASP A 255 -19.31 16.43 3.39
C ASP A 255 -19.31 15.54 4.64
N CYS A 256 -18.37 15.79 5.57
CA CYS A 256 -18.26 15.07 6.82
C CYS A 256 -17.59 15.95 7.89
N LEU A 257 -18.03 15.80 9.14
CA LEU A 257 -17.31 16.31 10.31
C LEU A 257 -16.49 15.19 10.94
N MET A 258 -15.34 15.54 11.54
CA MET A 258 -14.59 14.66 12.42
C MET A 258 -14.34 15.34 13.75
N ILE A 259 -14.73 14.68 14.84
CA ILE A 259 -14.57 15.15 16.21
C ILE A 259 -13.70 14.13 16.95
N VAL A 260 -12.55 14.58 17.47
CA VAL A 260 -11.54 13.66 18.01
C VAL A 260 -11.31 13.95 19.49
N SER A 261 -12.03 13.25 20.34
CA SER A 261 -11.83 13.21 21.80
C SER A 261 -11.63 14.59 22.42
N PRO A 262 -12.68 15.46 22.41
CA PRO A 262 -12.63 16.73 23.10
C PRO A 262 -12.36 16.51 24.60
N THR A 263 -11.55 17.36 25.21
CA THR A 263 -11.21 17.32 26.64
C THR A 263 -11.92 18.36 27.47
N SER A 264 -12.60 19.32 26.83
CA SER A 264 -13.50 20.29 27.45
C SER A 264 -14.83 20.33 26.72
N ASP A 265 -15.91 20.65 27.44
CA ASP A 265 -17.25 20.65 26.87
C ASP A 265 -17.43 21.73 25.80
N ILE A 266 -18.28 21.43 24.82
CA ILE A 266 -18.73 22.41 23.84
C ILE A 266 -19.80 23.32 24.46
N SER A 267 -19.97 24.51 23.89
CA SER A 267 -21.04 25.42 24.33
C SER A 267 -22.43 24.93 23.91
N GLU A 268 -23.47 25.51 24.50
CA GLU A 268 -24.88 25.23 24.14
C GLU A 268 -25.19 25.64 22.70
N GLU A 269 -24.54 26.74 22.23
CA GLU A 269 -24.67 27.22 20.87
C GLU A 269 -24.02 26.23 19.87
N GLU A 270 -22.81 25.74 20.17
CA GLU A 270 -22.10 24.75 19.31
C GLU A 270 -22.84 23.42 19.27
N LYS A 271 -23.40 22.95 20.41
CA LYS A 271 -24.27 21.78 20.44
C LYS A 271 -25.46 21.94 19.48
N THR A 272 -26.11 23.12 19.50
CA THR A 272 -27.23 23.40 18.61
C THR A 272 -26.83 23.34 17.16
N GLU A 273 -25.71 23.97 16.80
CA GLU A 273 -25.19 23.96 15.43
C GLU A 273 -24.82 22.54 14.95
N LEU A 274 -24.22 21.70 15.82
CA LEU A 274 -23.90 20.30 15.50
C LEU A 274 -25.18 19.48 15.26
N LEU A 275 -26.20 19.67 16.11
CA LEU A 275 -27.49 19.01 15.95
C LEU A 275 -28.21 19.48 14.68
N ASP A 276 -28.23 20.79 14.40
CA ASP A 276 -28.85 21.34 13.19
C ASP A 276 -28.17 20.79 11.92
N TYR A 277 -26.82 20.68 11.93
CA TYR A 277 -26.06 20.06 10.83
C TYR A 277 -26.43 18.59 10.63
N LEU A 278 -26.46 17.81 11.71
CA LEU A 278 -26.78 16.38 11.63
C LEU A 278 -28.28 16.17 11.23
N GLU A 279 -29.20 16.93 11.79
CA GLU A 279 -30.63 16.85 11.45
C GLU A 279 -30.96 17.30 10.02
N ALA A 280 -30.01 18.02 9.37
CA ALA A 280 -30.10 18.35 7.94
C ALA A 280 -29.59 17.24 7.01
N GLY A 281 -29.12 16.11 7.53
CA GLY A 281 -28.51 15.01 6.79
C GLY A 281 -26.98 15.07 6.78
N GLY A 282 -26.39 15.76 7.74
CA GLY A 282 -24.95 15.82 7.94
C GLY A 282 -24.36 14.49 8.35
N LYS A 283 -23.05 14.33 8.13
CA LYS A 283 -22.31 13.11 8.43
C LYS A 283 -21.18 13.39 9.39
N ALA A 284 -20.94 12.51 10.37
CA ALA A 284 -19.91 12.73 11.37
C ALA A 284 -19.19 11.44 11.79
N MET A 285 -17.86 11.49 11.85
CA MET A 285 -17.03 10.51 12.53
C MET A 285 -16.59 11.08 13.87
N ILE A 286 -16.99 10.43 14.94
CA ILE A 286 -16.80 10.91 16.30
C ILE A 286 -15.97 9.90 17.07
N PHE A 287 -14.95 10.41 17.77
CA PHE A 287 -14.17 9.65 18.74
C PHE A 287 -14.30 10.31 20.11
N SER A 288 -14.44 9.52 21.16
CA SER A 288 -14.27 9.97 22.54
C SER A 288 -13.16 9.19 23.22
N ASP A 289 -12.58 9.76 24.27
CA ASP A 289 -11.75 9.04 25.22
C ASP A 289 -12.32 9.28 26.62
N TYR A 290 -11.99 8.40 27.55
CA TYR A 290 -12.32 8.66 28.94
C TYR A 290 -11.68 9.96 29.43
N THR A 291 -12.49 10.88 29.95
CA THR A 291 -12.06 12.12 30.60
C THR A 291 -12.51 12.13 32.07
N GLN A 292 -11.87 12.97 32.90
CA GLN A 292 -12.30 13.19 34.28
C GLN A 292 -13.33 14.33 34.39
N ASP A 293 -13.38 15.17 33.37
CA ASP A 293 -14.30 16.30 33.29
C ASP A 293 -15.58 15.84 32.54
N ASP A 294 -16.75 16.27 33.06
CA ASP A 294 -18.04 16.01 32.43
C ASP A 294 -18.17 16.86 31.15
N LEU A 295 -18.67 16.27 30.08
CA LEU A 295 -18.94 16.93 28.80
C LEU A 295 -20.44 16.92 28.44
N PRO A 296 -21.32 17.54 29.26
CA PRO A 296 -22.77 17.36 29.15
C PRO A 296 -23.37 17.82 27.82
N ASN A 297 -22.81 18.83 27.15
CA ASN A 297 -23.31 19.28 25.86
C ASN A 297 -22.85 18.35 24.73
N PHE A 298 -21.59 17.87 24.77
CA PHE A 298 -21.09 16.89 23.84
C PHE A 298 -21.85 15.55 23.99
N ASP A 299 -22.00 15.08 25.21
CA ASP A 299 -22.76 13.84 25.50
C ASP A 299 -24.20 13.94 25.02
N ALA A 300 -24.85 15.12 25.16
CA ALA A 300 -26.20 15.34 24.67
C ALA A 300 -26.34 15.21 23.14
N VAL A 301 -25.28 15.49 22.35
CA VAL A 301 -25.27 15.23 20.91
C VAL A 301 -25.35 13.72 20.64
N LEU A 302 -24.58 12.92 21.37
CA LEU A 302 -24.59 11.46 21.25
C LEU A 302 -25.91 10.86 21.75
N GLU A 303 -26.42 11.33 22.89
CA GLU A 303 -27.69 10.89 23.45
C GLU A 303 -28.89 11.20 22.54
N ASN A 304 -28.85 12.32 21.78
CA ASN A 304 -29.88 12.64 20.78
C ASN A 304 -29.97 11.56 19.68
N TYR A 305 -28.90 10.82 19.45
CA TYR A 305 -28.83 9.70 18.49
C TYR A 305 -28.87 8.32 19.21
N GLY A 306 -29.26 8.28 20.46
CA GLY A 306 -29.58 7.04 21.19
C GLY A 306 -28.35 6.28 21.71
N VAL A 307 -27.23 6.95 21.93
CA VAL A 307 -26.02 6.32 22.51
C VAL A 307 -25.40 7.15 23.61
N LYS A 308 -24.83 6.49 24.61
CA LYS A 308 -24.08 7.10 25.72
C LYS A 308 -22.95 6.19 26.15
N CYS A 309 -21.92 6.73 26.78
CA CYS A 309 -20.86 5.94 27.40
C CYS A 309 -21.20 5.48 28.81
N ALA A 310 -20.83 4.27 29.18
CA ALA A 310 -20.74 3.82 30.54
C ALA A 310 -19.63 4.56 31.28
N GLU A 311 -19.78 4.73 32.59
CA GLU A 311 -18.74 5.33 33.44
C GLU A 311 -17.44 4.49 33.42
N GLY A 312 -16.28 5.15 33.29
CA GLY A 312 -14.98 4.51 33.30
C GLY A 312 -14.55 3.93 31.96
N ILE A 313 -13.63 2.97 31.98
CA ILE A 313 -13.13 2.24 30.80
C ILE A 313 -13.45 0.76 30.89
N VAL A 314 -13.53 0.11 29.74
CA VAL A 314 -13.85 -1.31 29.65
C VAL A 314 -12.63 -2.18 29.92
N PHE A 315 -12.82 -3.21 30.75
CA PHE A 315 -11.90 -4.31 30.99
C PHE A 315 -12.53 -5.60 30.47
N GLU A 316 -11.74 -6.39 29.77
CA GLU A 316 -12.18 -7.66 29.22
C GLU A 316 -11.86 -8.82 30.15
N GLY A 317 -12.85 -9.60 30.51
CA GLY A 317 -12.73 -10.79 31.34
C GLY A 317 -12.37 -12.06 30.57
N ASP A 318 -12.46 -12.03 29.25
CA ASP A 318 -12.10 -13.15 28.37
C ASP A 318 -10.71 -12.94 27.75
N ASN A 319 -9.76 -13.84 28.05
CA ASN A 319 -8.40 -13.74 27.58
C ASN A 319 -8.22 -13.92 26.04
N GLN A 320 -9.28 -14.23 25.32
CA GLN A 320 -9.27 -14.27 23.85
C GLN A 320 -9.66 -12.90 23.24
N HIS A 321 -10.16 -11.99 24.05
CA HIS A 321 -10.68 -10.68 23.64
C HIS A 321 -9.82 -9.51 24.15
N TYR A 322 -8.61 -9.75 24.61
CA TYR A 322 -7.64 -8.69 24.91
C TYR A 322 -6.21 -9.06 24.52
N GLY A 323 -5.41 -8.06 24.20
CA GLY A 323 -4.02 -8.19 23.79
C GLY A 323 -3.02 -7.89 24.92
N MET A 324 -1.74 -8.17 24.69
CA MET A 324 -0.60 -7.78 25.54
C MET A 324 -0.69 -8.20 27.02
N GLN A 325 -1.57 -9.15 27.37
CA GLN A 325 -1.90 -9.53 28.75
C GLN A 325 -2.46 -8.35 29.59
N MET A 326 -3.04 -7.35 28.92
CA MET A 326 -3.65 -6.17 29.54
C MET A 326 -5.17 -6.14 29.22
N PRO A 327 -6.05 -6.35 30.22
CA PRO A 327 -7.49 -6.48 29.99
C PRO A 327 -8.16 -5.25 29.36
N TYR A 328 -7.50 -4.10 29.38
CA TYR A 328 -7.95 -2.84 28.77
C TYR A 328 -7.36 -2.59 27.36
N TYR A 329 -6.59 -3.55 26.79
CA TYR A 329 -6.21 -3.60 25.38
C TYR A 329 -7.17 -4.53 24.65
N LEU A 330 -8.37 -4.02 24.38
CA LEU A 330 -9.49 -4.80 23.91
C LEU A 330 -9.30 -5.26 22.45
N VAL A 331 -9.62 -6.52 22.19
CA VAL A 331 -9.71 -7.11 20.85
C VAL A 331 -11.17 -7.47 20.61
N PRO A 332 -12.01 -6.50 20.22
CA PRO A 332 -13.43 -6.72 20.05
C PRO A 332 -13.75 -7.59 18.84
N THR A 333 -14.95 -8.14 18.80
CA THR A 333 -15.52 -8.72 17.59
C THR A 333 -15.87 -7.60 16.64
N VAL A 334 -15.38 -7.70 15.39
CA VAL A 334 -15.79 -6.80 14.29
C VAL A 334 -17.04 -7.38 13.65
N ASN A 335 -18.16 -6.67 13.75
CA ASN A 335 -19.42 -7.08 13.15
C ASN A 335 -19.53 -6.53 11.72
N SER A 336 -20.26 -7.26 10.86
CA SER A 336 -20.50 -6.84 9.49
C SER A 336 -21.67 -5.87 9.43
N THR A 337 -21.37 -4.59 9.25
CA THR A 337 -22.31 -3.50 8.98
C THR A 337 -21.95 -2.85 7.65
N ASP A 338 -22.71 -1.87 7.17
CA ASP A 338 -22.38 -1.12 5.96
C ASP A 338 -21.06 -0.34 6.11
N ALA A 339 -20.68 0.02 7.36
CA ALA A 339 -19.46 0.75 7.68
C ALA A 339 -18.24 -0.17 8.01
N SER A 340 -18.38 -1.51 8.00
CA SER A 340 -17.35 -2.45 8.49
C SER A 340 -17.36 -3.84 7.83
N SER A 341 -18.12 -4.03 6.76
CA SER A 341 -18.35 -5.33 6.10
C SER A 341 -17.08 -5.96 5.52
N GLU A 342 -16.18 -5.16 4.96
CA GLU A 342 -14.91 -5.63 4.38
C GLU A 342 -13.92 -6.05 5.46
N THR A 343 -13.81 -5.27 6.54
CA THR A 343 -12.95 -5.55 7.68
C THR A 343 -13.40 -6.82 8.39
N ALA A 344 -14.71 -6.97 8.62
CA ALA A 344 -15.32 -8.16 9.20
C ALA A 344 -15.11 -9.40 8.31
N SER A 345 -15.38 -9.29 6.99
CA SER A 345 -15.21 -10.39 6.03
C SER A 345 -13.77 -10.85 5.88
N ALA A 346 -12.81 -9.93 6.01
CA ALA A 346 -11.39 -10.24 6.00
C ALA A 346 -10.91 -10.93 7.28
N GLY A 347 -11.72 -10.93 8.35
CA GLY A 347 -11.32 -11.43 9.66
C GLY A 347 -10.16 -10.63 10.27
N SER A 348 -10.09 -9.33 9.98
CA SER A 348 -9.04 -8.45 10.50
C SER A 348 -9.23 -8.25 12.00
N TYR A 349 -8.13 -8.31 12.75
CA TYR A 349 -8.14 -7.94 14.16
C TYR A 349 -8.11 -6.42 14.32
N VAL A 350 -8.89 -5.94 15.28
CA VAL A 350 -8.91 -4.54 15.72
C VAL A 350 -8.47 -4.49 17.18
N LEU A 351 -7.68 -3.50 17.54
CA LEU A 351 -7.22 -3.27 18.91
C LEU A 351 -7.72 -1.89 19.38
N ALA A 352 -8.52 -1.89 20.43
CA ALA A 352 -9.18 -0.70 20.98
C ALA A 352 -8.73 -0.48 22.46
N PRO A 353 -7.55 0.09 22.71
CA PRO A 353 -7.09 0.34 24.07
C PRO A 353 -7.90 1.44 24.75
N TYR A 354 -8.15 1.27 26.05
CA TYR A 354 -8.78 2.26 26.94
C TYR A 354 -10.16 2.73 26.49
N ALA A 355 -10.88 1.93 25.70
CA ALA A 355 -12.20 2.29 25.22
C ALA A 355 -13.23 2.35 26.35
N GLN A 356 -14.21 3.23 26.22
CA GLN A 356 -15.40 3.26 27.07
C GLN A 356 -16.46 2.30 26.52
N GLY A 357 -17.41 1.89 27.34
CA GLY A 357 -18.52 1.04 26.92
C GLY A 357 -19.66 1.89 26.36
N ILE A 358 -19.98 1.74 25.07
CA ILE A 358 -21.14 2.38 24.46
C ILE A 358 -22.40 1.59 24.85
N GLN A 359 -23.40 2.28 25.34
CA GLN A 359 -24.71 1.75 25.68
C GLN A 359 -25.79 2.42 24.82
N LYS A 360 -26.69 1.63 24.24
CA LYS A 360 -27.86 2.15 23.53
C LYS A 360 -28.92 2.60 24.54
N THR A 361 -29.57 3.74 24.29
CA THR A 361 -30.64 4.27 25.10
C THR A 361 -31.98 3.81 24.56
N ASP A 362 -33.00 3.69 25.46
CA ASP A 362 -34.35 3.32 25.04
C ASP A 362 -35.16 4.51 24.47
N ASP A 363 -34.66 5.73 24.67
CA ASP A 363 -35.32 6.98 24.25
C ASP A 363 -34.69 7.54 22.98
N VAL A 364 -34.90 6.84 21.87
CA VAL A 364 -34.37 7.22 20.53
C VAL A 364 -35.54 7.25 19.53
N ARG A 365 -35.45 8.12 18.53
CA ARG A 365 -36.47 8.26 17.48
C ARG A 365 -36.55 6.97 16.64
N ASP A 366 -37.77 6.60 16.23
CA ASP A 366 -38.01 5.40 15.39
C ASP A 366 -37.31 5.46 14.03
N THR A 367 -36.86 6.64 13.59
CA THR A 367 -36.11 6.89 12.35
C THR A 367 -34.65 6.54 12.48
N VAL A 368 -34.12 6.41 13.71
CA VAL A 368 -32.69 6.12 13.98
C VAL A 368 -32.46 4.62 14.06
N THR A 369 -31.44 4.16 13.35
CA THR A 369 -30.92 2.79 13.41
C THR A 369 -29.51 2.82 13.96
N ILE A 370 -29.19 1.91 14.90
CA ILE A 370 -27.84 1.82 15.51
C ILE A 370 -27.31 0.41 15.30
N ASP A 371 -26.29 0.29 14.47
CA ASP A 371 -25.59 -0.96 14.17
C ASP A 371 -24.27 -1.02 14.91
N SER A 372 -24.02 -2.13 15.62
CA SER A 372 -22.79 -2.34 16.36
C SER A 372 -21.66 -2.72 15.43
N ILE A 373 -20.59 -1.90 15.36
CA ILE A 373 -19.36 -2.17 14.58
C ILE A 373 -18.41 -3.05 15.39
N LEU A 374 -18.11 -2.65 16.61
CA LEU A 374 -17.18 -3.33 17.51
C LEU A 374 -17.91 -3.72 18.80
N THR A 375 -17.82 -4.99 19.20
CA THR A 375 -18.52 -5.49 20.39
C THR A 375 -17.56 -6.32 21.26
N THR A 376 -17.61 -6.11 22.58
CA THR A 376 -16.87 -6.90 23.59
C THR A 376 -17.49 -8.27 23.81
N SER A 377 -16.83 -9.13 24.61
CA SER A 377 -17.44 -10.36 25.10
C SER A 377 -18.43 -10.08 26.22
N ASP A 378 -19.28 -11.10 26.54
CA ASP A 378 -20.22 -11.07 27.67
C ASP A 378 -19.52 -10.98 29.04
N LYS A 379 -18.20 -11.16 29.09
CA LYS A 379 -17.39 -11.11 30.33
C LYS A 379 -16.74 -9.75 30.57
N ALA A 380 -16.92 -8.81 29.63
CA ALA A 380 -16.41 -7.46 29.78
C ALA A 380 -17.17 -6.71 30.89
N TYR A 381 -16.49 -5.77 31.53
CA TYR A 381 -17.10 -4.85 32.50
C TYR A 381 -16.46 -3.47 32.39
N SER A 382 -17.25 -2.42 32.60
CA SER A 382 -16.74 -1.06 32.68
C SER A 382 -16.37 -0.73 34.10
N LYS A 383 -15.11 -0.35 34.30
CA LYS A 383 -14.56 -0.06 35.62
C LYS A 383 -14.81 1.40 35.99
N ALA A 384 -15.75 1.63 36.89
CA ALA A 384 -16.14 2.98 37.32
C ALA A 384 -15.04 3.65 38.18
N ASN A 385 -14.36 2.89 39.04
CA ASN A 385 -13.33 3.43 39.89
C ASN A 385 -11.95 3.40 39.22
N MET A 386 -11.65 4.38 38.42
CA MET A 386 -10.35 4.51 37.71
C MET A 386 -9.16 4.82 38.61
N GLN A 387 -9.34 5.08 39.90
CA GLN A 387 -8.25 5.27 40.87
C GLN A 387 -7.85 3.94 41.55
N SER A 388 -8.64 2.88 41.38
CA SER A 388 -8.30 1.55 41.89
C SER A 388 -7.17 0.94 41.06
N SER A 389 -6.15 0.41 41.75
CA SER A 389 -5.11 -0.39 41.08
C SER A 389 -5.53 -1.85 40.86
N ASN A 390 -6.71 -2.23 41.37
CA ASN A 390 -7.27 -3.55 41.16
C ASN A 390 -7.88 -3.65 39.75
N ILE A 391 -7.40 -4.60 38.97
CA ILE A 391 -7.92 -4.87 37.60
C ILE A 391 -9.08 -5.87 37.57
N GLU A 392 -9.43 -6.47 38.72
CA GLU A 392 -10.59 -7.35 38.81
C GLU A 392 -11.87 -6.52 38.99
N LYS A 393 -13.00 -7.10 38.59
CA LYS A 393 -14.32 -6.48 38.75
C LYS A 393 -14.61 -6.22 40.22
N GLU A 394 -15.12 -5.02 40.52
CA GLU A 394 -15.47 -4.54 41.84
C GLU A 394 -16.99 -4.18 41.91
N ASP A 395 -17.48 -3.99 43.11
CA ASP A 395 -18.85 -3.53 43.31
C ASP A 395 -19.04 -2.10 42.75
N GLY A 396 -20.04 -1.92 41.90
CA GLY A 396 -20.28 -0.67 41.19
C GLY A 396 -19.82 -0.67 39.71
N ASP A 397 -19.00 -1.63 39.30
CA ASP A 397 -18.64 -1.82 37.91
C ASP A 397 -19.85 -2.34 37.10
N VAL A 398 -20.01 -1.83 35.88
CA VAL A 398 -21.12 -2.17 34.99
C VAL A 398 -20.80 -3.38 34.15
N ASP A 399 -21.67 -4.37 34.07
CA ASP A 399 -21.51 -5.55 33.21
C ASP A 399 -21.74 -5.23 31.74
N GLY A 400 -20.93 -5.87 30.88
CA GLY A 400 -21.10 -5.89 29.42
C GLY A 400 -22.16 -6.94 28.98
N PRO A 401 -22.22 -7.25 27.67
CA PRO A 401 -21.35 -6.75 26.63
C PRO A 401 -21.55 -5.25 26.32
N PHE A 402 -20.51 -4.61 25.77
CA PHE A 402 -20.56 -3.23 25.32
C PHE A 402 -20.25 -3.14 23.84
N ASP A 403 -20.84 -2.15 23.17
CA ASP A 403 -20.29 -1.67 21.91
C ASP A 403 -19.09 -0.75 22.20
N LEU A 404 -18.08 -0.80 21.32
CA LEU A 404 -16.92 0.11 21.34
C LEU A 404 -16.87 0.98 20.09
N GLY A 405 -17.70 0.64 19.12
CA GLY A 405 -17.94 1.38 17.90
C GLY A 405 -19.29 1.06 17.33
N VAL A 406 -20.01 2.08 16.88
CA VAL A 406 -21.34 1.98 16.30
C VAL A 406 -21.46 2.82 15.03
N ALA A 407 -22.28 2.34 14.08
CA ALA A 407 -22.76 3.11 12.94
C ALA A 407 -24.22 3.50 13.21
N ILE A 408 -24.52 4.76 13.11
CA ILE A 408 -25.86 5.32 13.35
C ILE A 408 -26.36 5.94 12.06
N THR A 409 -27.55 5.57 11.66
CA THR A 409 -28.24 6.08 10.47
C THR A 409 -29.59 6.64 10.87
N GLU A 410 -29.88 7.86 10.47
CA GLU A 410 -31.24 8.42 10.59
C GLU A 410 -31.79 8.75 9.20
N LYS A 411 -32.90 8.12 8.83
CA LYS A 411 -33.60 8.42 7.57
C LYS A 411 -34.45 9.65 7.74
N LEU A 412 -34.17 10.64 6.93
CA LEU A 412 -34.86 11.90 6.87
C LEU A 412 -35.87 11.93 5.70
N ASP A 413 -36.66 13.00 5.61
CA ASP A 413 -37.48 13.24 4.42
C ASP A 413 -36.62 13.56 3.21
N ASP A 414 -37.15 13.39 1.97
CA ASP A 414 -36.50 13.72 0.72
C ASP A 414 -35.25 12.85 0.35
N ASP A 415 -35.26 11.57 0.75
CA ASP A 415 -34.16 10.61 0.48
C ASP A 415 -32.80 11.02 1.10
N LYS A 416 -32.80 11.93 2.07
CA LYS A 416 -31.62 12.29 2.86
C LYS A 416 -31.41 11.34 4.02
N GLU A 417 -30.15 11.21 4.43
CA GLU A 417 -29.75 10.34 5.52
C GLU A 417 -28.63 10.98 6.32
N THR A 418 -28.80 11.02 7.64
CA THR A 418 -27.72 11.33 8.58
C THR A 418 -26.93 10.06 8.83
N GLN A 419 -25.61 10.14 8.77
CA GLN A 419 -24.72 9.03 9.07
C GLN A 419 -23.70 9.43 10.13
N ILE A 420 -23.64 8.69 11.23
CA ILE A 420 -22.67 8.92 12.29
C ILE A 420 -21.93 7.62 12.56
N VAL A 421 -20.59 7.69 12.56
CA VAL A 421 -19.76 6.62 13.09
C VAL A 421 -19.17 7.11 14.41
N TYR A 422 -19.41 6.38 15.47
CA TYR A 422 -18.90 6.71 16.78
C TYR A 422 -18.05 5.60 17.36
N TYR A 423 -16.82 5.93 17.72
CA TYR A 423 -15.86 5.07 18.42
C TYR A 423 -15.53 5.65 19.79
N SER A 424 -15.55 4.81 20.81
CA SER A 424 -15.33 5.21 22.21
C SER A 424 -13.86 5.22 22.63
N THR A 425 -12.93 5.28 21.66
CA THR A 425 -11.51 5.53 21.88
C THR A 425 -10.85 6.07 20.62
N ALA A 426 -10.08 7.16 20.76
CA ALA A 426 -9.26 7.71 19.68
C ALA A 426 -7.95 6.93 19.49
N ASN A 427 -7.59 6.03 20.42
CA ASN A 427 -6.39 5.19 20.28
C ASN A 427 -6.46 4.23 19.08
N LEU A 428 -7.64 4.03 18.50
CA LEU A 428 -7.81 3.30 17.23
C LEU A 428 -6.99 3.91 16.08
N MET A 429 -6.77 5.23 16.09
CA MET A 429 -6.04 5.95 15.05
C MET A 429 -4.51 5.88 15.22
N GLU A 430 -4.01 5.46 16.41
CA GLU A 430 -2.58 5.52 16.69
C GLU A 430 -1.81 4.50 15.84
N SER A 431 -0.77 4.97 15.13
CA SER A 431 0.07 4.14 14.25
C SER A 431 0.66 2.94 14.96
N GLN A 432 1.06 3.09 16.24
CA GLN A 432 1.65 1.98 17.02
C GLN A 432 0.61 0.89 17.30
N ILE A 433 -0.62 1.28 17.60
CA ILE A 433 -1.74 0.34 17.84
C ILE A 433 -2.11 -0.38 16.54
N ASN A 434 -2.21 0.37 15.44
CA ASN A 434 -2.50 -0.17 14.12
C ASN A 434 -1.46 -1.21 13.67
N GLN A 435 -0.18 -0.96 13.91
CA GLN A 435 0.91 -1.92 13.60
C GLN A 435 0.77 -3.25 14.36
N MET A 436 0.27 -3.23 15.60
CA MET A 436 0.07 -4.46 16.41
C MET A 436 -0.98 -5.41 15.81
N VAL A 437 -1.92 -4.86 15.04
CA VAL A 437 -2.99 -5.61 14.37
C VAL A 437 -2.84 -5.63 12.83
N SER A 438 -1.62 -5.38 12.36
CA SER A 438 -1.26 -5.46 10.94
C SER A 438 -2.15 -4.60 10.02
N GLY A 439 -2.49 -3.39 10.46
CA GLY A 439 -3.31 -2.45 9.69
C GLY A 439 -4.82 -2.62 9.86
N GLY A 440 -5.27 -3.46 10.76
CA GLY A 440 -6.71 -3.73 10.92
C GLY A 440 -7.52 -2.54 11.41
N ASN A 441 -6.94 -1.70 12.28
CA ASN A 441 -7.59 -0.47 12.75
C ASN A 441 -7.78 0.53 11.62
N GLU A 442 -6.71 0.84 10.89
CA GLU A 442 -6.72 1.75 9.75
C GLU A 442 -7.74 1.31 8.70
N LYS A 443 -7.75 0.00 8.37
CA LYS A 443 -8.70 -0.54 7.41
C LYS A 443 -10.14 -0.28 7.86
N LEU A 444 -10.48 -0.51 9.13
CA LEU A 444 -11.80 -0.27 9.68
C LEU A 444 -12.18 1.22 9.60
N LEU A 445 -11.27 2.11 10.02
CA LEU A 445 -11.53 3.55 10.05
C LEU A 445 -11.72 4.12 8.65
N LEU A 446 -10.90 3.70 7.67
CA LEU A 446 -11.05 4.12 6.28
C LEU A 446 -12.34 3.57 5.63
N GLU A 447 -12.71 2.32 5.92
CA GLU A 447 -13.97 1.74 5.46
C GLU A 447 -15.18 2.53 6.00
N SER A 448 -15.16 2.85 7.29
CA SER A 448 -16.20 3.66 7.93
C SER A 448 -16.27 5.08 7.36
N LEU A 449 -15.13 5.69 7.10
CA LEU A 449 -15.05 7.01 6.48
C LEU A 449 -15.57 6.99 5.04
N ASN A 450 -15.18 5.97 4.26
CA ASN A 450 -15.66 5.77 2.91
C ASN A 450 -17.19 5.57 2.86
N TRP A 451 -17.75 4.82 3.80
CA TRP A 451 -19.21 4.66 3.90
C TRP A 451 -19.94 5.99 4.04
N MET A 452 -19.38 6.94 4.78
CA MET A 452 -19.95 8.27 4.95
C MET A 452 -19.69 9.21 3.77
N THR A 453 -18.50 9.17 3.16
CA THR A 453 -18.08 10.15 2.15
C THR A 453 -18.27 9.66 0.71
N SER A 454 -18.59 8.38 0.48
CA SER A 454 -18.83 7.84 -0.85
C SER A 454 -20.03 8.51 -1.50
N THR A 455 -19.77 9.15 -2.63
CA THR A 455 -20.78 9.49 -3.62
C THR A 455 -20.84 8.37 -4.66
N ASP A 456 -21.94 8.23 -5.41
CA ASP A 456 -22.13 7.19 -6.45
C ASP A 456 -21.00 7.16 -7.51
N ASP A 457 -20.20 8.24 -7.60
CA ASP A 457 -19.04 8.40 -8.48
C ASP A 457 -17.69 8.29 -7.73
N SER A 458 -17.65 7.76 -6.49
CA SER A 458 -16.48 7.83 -5.64
C SER A 458 -15.28 7.06 -6.18
N ASN A 459 -14.24 7.81 -6.50
CA ASN A 459 -12.91 7.31 -6.86
C ASN A 459 -12.02 7.08 -5.61
N SER A 460 -12.61 7.03 -4.41
CA SER A 460 -11.88 6.74 -3.18
C SER A 460 -11.66 5.22 -3.08
N VAL A 461 -10.45 4.77 -3.32
CA VAL A 461 -10.09 3.37 -3.28
C VAL A 461 -9.01 3.18 -2.21
N SER A 462 -9.36 2.46 -1.14
CA SER A 462 -8.37 2.02 -0.15
C SER A 462 -7.62 0.80 -0.68
N ILE A 463 -6.37 0.99 -1.06
CA ILE A 463 -5.49 -0.09 -1.51
C ILE A 463 -4.41 -0.29 -0.44
N PRO A 464 -4.37 -1.46 0.21
CA PRO A 464 -3.38 -1.71 1.25
C PRO A 464 -1.97 -1.81 0.67
N SER A 465 -0.98 -1.35 1.43
CA SER A 465 0.42 -1.49 1.06
C SER A 465 0.83 -2.97 1.01
N LYS A 466 1.75 -3.31 0.10
CA LYS A 466 2.27 -4.66 -0.06
C LYS A 466 3.48 -4.88 0.85
N SER A 467 3.43 -5.87 1.72
CA SER A 467 4.55 -6.18 2.62
C SER A 467 5.80 -6.58 1.84
N LEU A 468 6.93 -5.97 2.19
CA LEU A 468 8.27 -6.33 1.71
C LEU A 468 9.01 -7.26 2.69
N GLU A 469 8.39 -7.59 3.81
CA GLU A 469 8.99 -8.53 4.76
C GLU A 469 9.17 -9.89 4.09
N SER A 470 10.41 -10.37 4.12
CA SER A 470 10.72 -11.70 3.62
C SER A 470 10.11 -12.73 4.59
N THR A 471 9.03 -13.37 4.19
CA THR A 471 8.60 -14.59 4.86
C THR A 471 9.71 -15.63 4.69
N SER A 472 10.51 -15.86 5.73
CA SER A 472 11.44 -16.97 5.72
C SER A 472 10.61 -18.26 5.70
N LEU A 473 10.75 -19.03 4.62
CA LEU A 473 10.20 -20.38 4.58
C LEU A 473 10.86 -21.18 5.70
N THR A 474 10.15 -21.44 6.77
CA THR A 474 10.54 -22.43 7.77
C THR A 474 10.41 -23.81 7.14
N VAL A 475 11.46 -24.25 6.44
CA VAL A 475 11.54 -25.59 5.88
C VAL A 475 11.88 -26.53 7.03
N THR A 476 10.98 -27.46 7.34
CA THR A 476 11.27 -28.49 8.34
C THR A 476 12.45 -29.35 7.87
N ASP A 477 13.22 -29.92 8.81
CA ASP A 477 14.33 -30.82 8.47
C ASP A 477 13.88 -32.01 7.60
N TYR A 478 12.63 -32.44 7.76
CA TYR A 478 12.03 -33.49 6.94
C TYR A 478 11.83 -33.04 5.47
N ASP A 479 11.28 -31.85 5.25
CA ASP A 479 11.09 -31.32 3.91
C ASP A 479 12.42 -31.05 3.22
N ALA A 480 13.41 -30.51 3.97
CA ALA A 480 14.74 -30.29 3.45
C ALA A 480 15.42 -31.62 3.04
N ALA A 481 15.25 -32.67 3.82
CA ALA A 481 15.76 -34.01 3.49
C ALA A 481 15.05 -34.61 2.27
N PHE A 482 13.73 -34.48 2.19
CA PHE A 482 12.93 -34.94 1.06
C PHE A 482 13.38 -34.28 -0.26
N TRP A 483 13.49 -32.95 -0.27
CA TRP A 483 13.90 -32.22 -1.46
C TRP A 483 15.37 -32.50 -1.86
N LYS A 484 16.28 -32.72 -0.89
CA LYS A 484 17.64 -33.18 -1.16
C LYS A 484 17.67 -34.53 -1.86
N ILE A 485 16.85 -35.48 -1.40
CA ILE A 485 16.75 -36.82 -2.05
C ILE A 485 16.19 -36.68 -3.47
N CYS A 486 15.16 -35.86 -3.66
CA CYS A 486 14.56 -35.66 -4.97
C CYS A 486 15.54 -35.00 -5.98
N THR A 487 16.22 -33.93 -5.57
CA THR A 487 17.08 -33.16 -6.46
C THR A 487 18.44 -33.82 -6.71
N ILE A 488 19.08 -34.41 -5.70
CA ILE A 488 20.42 -34.98 -5.80
C ILE A 488 20.37 -36.44 -6.20
N GLY A 489 19.31 -37.18 -5.81
CA GLY A 489 19.18 -38.61 -6.05
C GLY A 489 18.25 -38.96 -7.23
N LEU A 490 16.98 -38.60 -7.10
CA LEU A 490 15.94 -39.09 -8.00
C LEU A 490 16.07 -38.51 -9.41
N ILE A 491 16.25 -37.19 -9.54
CA ILE A 491 16.35 -36.54 -10.87
C ILE A 491 17.58 -37.01 -11.62
N PRO A 492 18.82 -36.97 -11.07
CA PRO A 492 19.98 -37.52 -11.78
C PRO A 492 19.86 -39.02 -12.04
N GLY A 493 19.25 -39.78 -11.11
CA GLY A 493 19.00 -41.21 -11.28
C GLY A 493 18.14 -41.53 -12.51
N VAL A 494 17.08 -40.78 -12.73
CA VAL A 494 16.21 -40.91 -13.91
C VAL A 494 17.00 -40.69 -15.21
N PHE A 495 17.84 -39.65 -15.26
CA PHE A 495 18.68 -39.40 -16.42
C PHE A 495 19.73 -40.49 -16.68
N LEU A 496 20.33 -41.04 -15.60
CA LEU A 496 21.28 -42.15 -15.72
C LEU A 496 20.58 -43.41 -16.23
N VAL A 497 19.40 -43.74 -15.70
CA VAL A 497 18.61 -44.89 -16.16
C VAL A 497 18.20 -44.71 -17.62
N ALA A 498 17.70 -43.53 -18.00
CA ALA A 498 17.35 -43.26 -19.40
C ALA A 498 18.54 -43.37 -20.33
N GLY A 499 19.68 -42.78 -19.95
CA GLY A 499 20.93 -42.87 -20.68
C GLY A 499 21.39 -44.34 -20.83
N PHE A 500 21.32 -45.11 -19.78
CA PHE A 500 21.67 -46.52 -19.79
C PHE A 500 20.76 -47.37 -20.71
N LEU A 501 19.46 -47.11 -20.67
CA LEU A 501 18.48 -47.78 -21.57
C LEU A 501 18.75 -47.41 -23.05
N ILE A 502 19.05 -46.16 -23.35
CA ILE A 502 19.38 -45.73 -24.70
C ILE A 502 20.72 -46.41 -25.17
N TRP A 503 21.72 -46.49 -24.28
CA TRP A 503 22.95 -47.16 -24.56
C TRP A 503 22.76 -48.66 -24.83
N LEU A 504 21.95 -49.35 -24.00
CA LEU A 504 21.61 -50.75 -24.23
C LEU A 504 20.88 -50.99 -25.58
N LYS A 505 19.95 -50.09 -25.94
CA LYS A 505 19.24 -50.15 -27.21
C LYS A 505 20.20 -49.97 -28.39
N ARG A 506 21.16 -49.02 -28.31
CA ARG A 506 22.16 -48.83 -29.38
C ARG A 506 23.19 -49.94 -29.48
N ARG A 507 23.47 -50.65 -28.39
CA ARG A 507 24.41 -51.79 -28.40
C ARG A 507 23.81 -53.06 -29.00
N LYS A 508 22.47 -53.19 -29.02
CA LYS A 508 21.74 -54.30 -29.57
C LYS A 508 21.30 -54.09 -31.05
N ALA A 509 21.42 -52.84 -31.54
CA ALA A 509 21.24 -52.51 -32.95
C ALA A 509 22.59 -52.54 -33.66
#